data_8cb3d01445334560783b39082c80e848
#
_entry.id   8cb3d01445334560783b39082c80e848
#
_cell.length_a   1.000
_cell.length_b   1.000
_cell.length_c   1.000
_cell.angle_alpha   90.00
_cell.angle_beta   90.00
_cell.angle_gamma   90.00
#
_symmetry.space_group_name_H-M   'P 1'
#
loop_
_entity.id
_entity.type
_entity.pdbx_description
1 polymer ?
#
loop_
_entity_poly.entity_id
_entity_poly.type
_entity_poly.pdbx_seq_one_letter_code
_entity_poly.pdbx_strand_id
1 'polypeptide(L)'
;KFDKDVKAWAHFDKKVLLEKASEADEHRRSGKPVGPLHGVPVAIKDIFGTVDMPTECGTVIRKGKSYSQNAEVVDLLHAAGAIVMGKTTTSELAYLGPPKTTNPHDYSRTPGGSSSGSAASVASFMAPISLGSQTGGSVIRPASYCGVVGYKPTYGLISRNNILRTSYSLDHV
;
A
#
# COMPACT_ATOMS: atom_id res chain seq x y z
N LYS A 1 0.81 -13.68 11.02
CA LYS A 1 -0.02 -14.87 11.24
C LYS A 1 -1.06 -15.02 10.13
N PHE A 2 -1.87 -14.02 9.86
CA PHE A 2 -2.98 -14.08 8.88
C PHE A 2 -2.54 -14.08 7.40
N ASP A 3 -1.37 -13.56 7.08
CA ASP A 3 -0.95 -13.41 5.68
C ASP A 3 -0.66 -14.73 4.95
N LYS A 4 -0.49 -15.83 5.66
CA LYS A 4 -0.38 -17.17 5.04
C LYS A 4 -1.61 -17.51 4.21
N ASP A 5 -2.77 -17.13 4.70
CA ASP A 5 -4.05 -17.42 4.07
C ASP A 5 -4.51 -16.26 3.18
N VAL A 6 -4.40 -15.03 3.67
CA VAL A 6 -4.85 -13.81 2.98
C VAL A 6 -3.95 -13.41 1.82
N LYS A 7 -2.62 -13.55 1.94
CA LYS A 7 -1.62 -13.20 0.91
C LYS A 7 -1.74 -11.74 0.46
N ALA A 8 -1.83 -10.84 1.43
CA ALA A 8 -1.99 -9.41 1.19
C ALA A 8 -0.69 -8.69 0.80
N TRP A 9 0.47 -9.27 1.13
CA TRP A 9 1.77 -8.62 0.93
C TRP A 9 2.50 -9.14 -0.31
N ALA A 10 2.93 -8.21 -1.15
CA ALA A 10 3.87 -8.45 -2.24
C ALA A 10 5.32 -8.40 -1.73
N HIS A 11 5.60 -7.44 -0.83
CA HIS A 11 6.88 -7.32 -0.15
C HIS A 11 6.68 -6.89 1.29
N PHE A 12 7.30 -7.59 2.23
CA PHE A 12 7.24 -7.29 3.66
C PHE A 12 8.50 -7.81 4.37
N ASP A 13 9.24 -6.92 5.02
CA ASP A 13 10.41 -7.28 5.83
C ASP A 13 10.16 -6.89 7.30
N LYS A 14 9.94 -7.91 8.14
CA LYS A 14 9.68 -7.71 9.56
C LYS A 14 10.85 -7.05 10.30
N LYS A 15 12.10 -7.40 9.92
CA LYS A 15 13.28 -6.89 10.60
C LYS A 15 13.41 -5.39 10.35
N VAL A 16 13.39 -5.00 9.08
CA VAL A 16 13.45 -3.58 8.66
C VAL A 16 12.31 -2.77 9.28
N LEU A 17 11.09 -3.34 9.32
CA LEU A 17 9.95 -2.65 9.93
C LEU A 17 10.15 -2.39 11.43
N LEU A 18 10.68 -3.37 12.17
CA LEU A 18 10.96 -3.20 13.61
C LEU A 18 12.09 -2.21 13.87
N GLU A 19 13.11 -2.17 13.01
CA GLU A 19 14.19 -1.18 13.07
C GLU A 19 13.62 0.24 12.90
N LYS A 20 12.82 0.48 11.85
CA LYS A 20 12.14 1.77 11.64
C LYS A 20 11.23 2.17 12.82
N ALA A 21 10.53 1.22 13.44
CA ALA A 21 9.71 1.48 14.60
C ALA A 21 10.56 1.89 15.82
N SER A 22 11.70 1.22 16.04
CA SER A 22 12.65 1.57 17.10
C SER A 22 13.24 2.97 16.90
N GLU A 23 13.62 3.30 15.69
CA GLU A 23 14.11 4.64 15.33
C GLU A 23 13.05 5.73 15.62
N ALA A 24 11.79 5.46 15.30
CA ALA A 24 10.69 6.37 15.61
C ALA A 24 10.52 6.55 17.13
N ASP A 25 10.62 5.48 17.91
CA ASP A 25 10.58 5.54 19.38
C ASP A 25 11.75 6.34 19.96
N GLU A 26 12.95 6.17 19.44
CA GLU A 26 14.13 6.91 19.85
C GLU A 26 13.99 8.39 19.50
N HIS A 27 13.49 8.70 18.31
CA HIS A 27 13.22 10.08 17.90
C HIS A 27 12.23 10.75 18.89
N ARG A 28 11.15 10.09 19.25
CA ARG A 28 10.19 10.60 20.25
C ARG A 28 10.83 10.81 21.61
N ARG A 29 11.62 9.85 22.09
CA ARG A 29 12.33 9.94 23.39
C ARG A 29 13.36 11.06 23.43
N SER A 30 13.91 11.46 22.28
CA SER A 30 14.87 12.56 22.20
C SER A 30 14.25 13.95 22.43
N GLY A 31 12.92 14.06 22.52
CA GLY A 31 12.19 15.32 22.69
C GLY A 31 12.13 16.20 21.43
N LYS A 32 12.58 15.69 20.28
CA LYS A 32 12.49 16.41 19.01
C LYS A 32 11.04 16.48 18.53
N PRO A 33 10.66 17.52 17.76
CA PRO A 33 9.34 17.62 17.15
C PRO A 33 9.00 16.38 16.33
N VAL A 34 7.76 15.93 16.42
CA VAL A 34 7.23 14.78 15.68
C VAL A 34 6.17 15.22 14.68
N GLY A 35 6.11 14.57 13.54
CA GLY A 35 5.08 14.80 12.53
C GLY A 35 3.71 14.26 12.96
N PRO A 36 2.62 14.67 12.28
CA PRO A 36 1.25 14.30 12.64
C PRO A 36 0.94 12.80 12.51
N LEU A 37 1.75 12.07 11.73
CA LEU A 37 1.62 10.62 11.56
C LEU A 37 2.78 9.84 12.20
N HIS A 38 3.48 10.44 13.15
CA HIS A 38 4.66 9.84 13.77
C HIS A 38 4.38 8.44 14.33
N GLY A 39 5.11 7.45 13.81
CA GLY A 39 5.00 6.06 14.20
C GLY A 39 3.77 5.32 13.66
N VAL A 40 2.90 5.98 12.88
CA VAL A 40 1.74 5.33 12.28
C VAL A 40 2.20 4.39 11.15
N PRO A 41 1.92 3.08 11.24
CA PRO A 41 2.26 2.15 10.18
C PRO A 41 1.28 2.26 9.01
N VAL A 42 1.80 2.40 7.79
CA VAL A 42 1.02 2.54 6.55
C VAL A 42 1.47 1.49 5.54
N ALA A 43 0.53 0.71 5.03
CA ALA A 43 0.76 -0.17 3.90
C ALA A 43 0.56 0.59 2.58
N ILE A 44 1.28 0.22 1.52
CA ILE A 44 1.14 0.86 0.21
C ILE A 44 1.02 -0.17 -0.90
N LYS A 45 0.13 0.07 -1.86
CA LYS A 45 -0.05 -0.80 -3.03
C LYS A 45 1.25 -0.91 -3.84
N ASP A 46 1.53 -2.08 -4.39
CA ASP A 46 2.76 -2.37 -5.14
C ASP A 46 2.80 -1.75 -6.55
N ILE A 47 2.36 -0.51 -6.66
CA ILE A 47 2.53 0.35 -7.83
C ILE A 47 3.13 1.71 -7.46
N PHE A 48 3.25 1.99 -6.16
CA PHE A 48 3.91 3.21 -5.66
C PHE A 48 5.41 2.99 -5.67
N GLY A 49 6.15 3.83 -6.39
CA GLY A 49 7.61 3.78 -6.42
C GLY A 49 8.19 3.97 -5.04
N THR A 50 9.16 3.15 -4.68
CA THR A 50 9.95 3.25 -3.46
C THR A 50 11.41 2.92 -3.78
N VAL A 51 12.33 3.61 -3.11
CA VAL A 51 13.78 3.39 -3.29
C VAL A 51 14.29 2.21 -2.46
N ASP A 52 13.62 1.89 -1.35
CA ASP A 52 14.03 0.91 -0.35
C ASP A 52 13.32 -0.46 -0.50
N MET A 53 12.33 -0.56 -1.38
CA MET A 53 11.59 -1.79 -1.63
C MET A 53 11.34 -1.98 -3.14
N PRO A 54 11.25 -3.22 -3.63
CA PRO A 54 10.85 -3.47 -5.02
C PRO A 54 9.44 -2.95 -5.29
N THR A 55 9.21 -2.54 -6.55
CA THR A 55 7.90 -2.13 -7.08
C THR A 55 7.65 -2.93 -8.35
N GLU A 56 7.06 -4.09 -8.16
CA GLU A 56 6.90 -5.11 -9.20
C GLU A 56 5.57 -5.02 -9.95
N CYS A 57 4.63 -4.22 -9.41
CA CYS A 57 3.32 -3.97 -10.03
C CYS A 57 2.50 -5.25 -10.29
N GLY A 58 2.69 -6.29 -9.47
CA GLY A 58 1.98 -7.57 -9.61
C GLY A 58 2.35 -8.38 -10.85
N THR A 59 3.48 -8.10 -11.51
CA THR A 59 3.88 -8.78 -12.74
C THR A 59 5.31 -9.31 -12.69
N VAL A 60 5.51 -10.48 -13.28
CA VAL A 60 6.83 -11.16 -13.33
C VAL A 60 7.86 -10.40 -14.17
N ILE A 61 7.43 -9.61 -15.15
CA ILE A 61 8.34 -8.83 -16.01
C ILE A 61 9.02 -7.68 -15.27
N ARG A 62 8.50 -7.31 -14.09
CA ARG A 62 9.08 -6.29 -13.21
C ARG A 62 9.72 -6.87 -11.96
N LYS A 63 9.93 -8.17 -11.89
CA LYS A 63 10.51 -8.82 -10.71
C LYS A 63 11.84 -8.19 -10.30
N GLY A 64 11.96 -7.81 -9.03
CA GLY A 64 13.13 -7.14 -8.46
C GLY A 64 13.35 -5.70 -8.93
N LYS A 65 12.43 -5.11 -9.69
CA LYS A 65 12.55 -3.71 -10.12
C LYS A 65 12.18 -2.76 -8.99
N SER A 66 13.01 -1.74 -8.81
CA SER A 66 12.76 -0.61 -7.90
C SER A 66 12.73 0.69 -8.70
N TYR A 67 12.21 1.74 -8.08
CA TYR A 67 12.29 3.10 -8.61
C TYR A 67 13.54 3.80 -8.04
N SER A 68 14.09 4.75 -8.80
CA SER A 68 15.21 5.59 -8.33
C SER A 68 14.78 6.70 -7.36
N GLN A 69 13.47 6.94 -7.27
CA GLN A 69 12.86 7.92 -6.39
C GLN A 69 11.55 7.37 -5.84
N ASN A 70 11.18 7.79 -4.64
CA ASN A 70 9.88 7.47 -4.08
C ASN A 70 8.74 8.13 -4.89
N ALA A 71 7.54 7.56 -4.81
CA ALA A 71 6.35 8.30 -5.14
C ALA A 71 6.20 9.49 -4.17
N GLU A 72 5.79 10.64 -4.67
CA GLU A 72 5.69 11.87 -3.86
C GLU A 72 4.83 11.68 -2.60
N VAL A 73 3.73 10.93 -2.71
CA VAL A 73 2.90 10.61 -1.54
C VAL A 73 3.65 9.79 -0.49
N VAL A 74 4.62 8.97 -0.88
CA VAL A 74 5.47 8.20 0.05
C VAL A 74 6.42 9.13 0.79
N ASP A 75 7.01 10.11 0.10
CA ASP A 75 7.85 11.12 0.74
C ASP A 75 7.05 11.99 1.70
N LEU A 76 5.81 12.34 1.37
CA LEU A 76 4.91 13.06 2.26
C LEU A 76 4.54 12.24 3.51
N LEU A 77 4.33 10.93 3.38
CA LEU A 77 4.12 10.04 4.52
C LEU A 77 5.36 10.01 5.44
N HIS A 78 6.55 9.88 4.87
CA HIS A 78 7.80 9.90 5.65
C HIS A 78 8.00 11.26 6.34
N ALA A 79 7.75 12.37 5.65
CA ALA A 79 7.84 13.71 6.23
C ALA A 79 6.84 13.93 7.38
N ALA A 80 5.67 13.29 7.31
CA ALA A 80 4.69 13.27 8.38
C ALA A 80 5.05 12.33 9.54
N GLY A 81 6.12 11.54 9.41
CA GLY A 81 6.60 10.59 10.41
C GLY A 81 5.95 9.21 10.35
N ALA A 82 5.21 8.90 9.30
CA ALA A 82 4.63 7.56 9.10
C ALA A 82 5.70 6.51 8.77
N ILE A 83 5.42 5.26 9.13
CA ILE A 83 6.27 4.12 8.83
C ILE A 83 5.63 3.32 7.69
N VAL A 84 6.24 3.37 6.51
CA VAL A 84 5.81 2.52 5.39
C VAL A 84 6.20 1.07 5.69
N MET A 85 5.18 0.22 5.88
CA MET A 85 5.33 -1.15 6.35
C MET A 85 5.83 -2.12 5.27
N GLY A 86 5.38 -1.90 4.04
CA GLY A 86 5.62 -2.82 2.94
C GLY A 86 4.69 -2.57 1.76
N LYS A 87 4.81 -3.41 0.73
CA LYS A 87 4.05 -3.34 -0.51
C LYS A 87 2.92 -4.34 -0.48
N THR A 88 1.68 -3.89 -0.69
CA THR A 88 0.52 -4.77 -0.78
C THR A 88 0.27 -5.23 -2.21
N THR A 89 -0.28 -6.43 -2.36
CA THR A 89 -0.57 -7.01 -3.67
C THR A 89 -1.53 -6.17 -4.49
N THR A 90 -1.33 -6.21 -5.79
CA THR A 90 -2.19 -5.57 -6.79
C THR A 90 -2.54 -6.57 -7.88
N SER A 91 -3.64 -6.35 -8.59
CA SER A 91 -3.83 -6.99 -9.90
C SER A 91 -2.66 -6.65 -10.81
N GLU A 92 -2.33 -7.53 -11.74
CA GLU A 92 -1.22 -7.30 -12.67
C GLU A 92 -1.35 -5.93 -13.36
N LEU A 93 -0.29 -5.11 -13.23
CA LEU A 93 -0.22 -3.74 -13.73
C LEU A 93 -1.42 -2.86 -13.33
N ALA A 94 -2.02 -3.13 -12.16
CA ALA A 94 -3.24 -2.48 -11.65
C ALA A 94 -4.46 -2.65 -12.58
N TYR A 95 -4.47 -3.67 -13.46
CA TYR A 95 -5.51 -3.90 -14.45
C TYR A 95 -6.44 -5.06 -14.07
N LEU A 96 -6.56 -6.14 -14.84
CA LEU A 96 -7.60 -7.16 -14.65
C LEU A 96 -7.13 -8.49 -14.06
N GLY A 97 -5.86 -8.84 -14.13
CA GLY A 97 -5.35 -10.13 -13.63
C GLY A 97 -5.47 -10.21 -12.10
N PRO A 98 -6.30 -11.09 -11.54
CA PRO A 98 -6.46 -11.18 -10.09
C PRO A 98 -5.17 -11.69 -9.43
N PRO A 99 -4.74 -11.08 -8.30
CA PRO A 99 -3.63 -11.58 -7.52
C PRO A 99 -4.03 -12.83 -6.73
N LYS A 100 -3.06 -13.47 -6.07
CA LYS A 100 -3.30 -14.61 -5.17
C LYS A 100 -3.98 -14.23 -3.85
N THR A 101 -4.26 -12.97 -3.63
CA THR A 101 -4.89 -12.46 -2.41
C THR A 101 -6.32 -12.96 -2.29
N THR A 102 -6.69 -13.41 -1.12
CA THR A 102 -8.03 -13.89 -0.81
C THR A 102 -8.79 -12.87 0.06
N ASN A 103 -10.10 -12.96 0.07
CA ASN A 103 -10.94 -12.15 0.93
C ASN A 103 -10.80 -12.62 2.40
N PRO A 104 -10.47 -11.74 3.36
CA PRO A 104 -10.31 -12.14 4.76
C PRO A 104 -11.56 -12.73 5.42
N HIS A 105 -12.75 -12.44 4.90
CA HIS A 105 -14.02 -12.96 5.42
C HIS A 105 -14.37 -14.34 4.85
N ASP A 106 -13.84 -14.66 3.65
CA ASP A 106 -14.04 -15.96 3.00
C ASP A 106 -12.88 -16.20 2.00
N TYR A 107 -11.95 -17.06 2.37
CA TYR A 107 -10.74 -17.32 1.58
C TYR A 107 -11.01 -17.97 0.21
N SER A 108 -12.21 -18.44 -0.05
CA SER A 108 -12.63 -18.92 -1.38
C SER A 108 -13.01 -17.80 -2.34
N ARG A 109 -13.13 -16.56 -1.85
CA ARG A 109 -13.59 -15.41 -2.60
C ARG A 109 -12.48 -14.41 -2.87
N THR A 110 -12.68 -13.61 -3.91
CA THR A 110 -11.81 -12.47 -4.23
C THR A 110 -12.00 -11.33 -3.24
N PRO A 111 -10.93 -10.61 -2.85
CA PRO A 111 -11.05 -9.38 -2.08
C PRO A 111 -11.44 -8.17 -2.96
N GLY A 112 -11.70 -8.40 -4.26
CA GLY A 112 -11.81 -7.32 -5.24
C GLY A 112 -10.42 -6.82 -5.68
N GLY A 113 -10.39 -5.78 -6.49
CA GLY A 113 -9.15 -5.19 -7.00
C GLY A 113 -9.39 -3.87 -7.76
N SER A 114 -8.30 -3.31 -8.22
CA SER A 114 -6.90 -3.77 -8.26
C SER A 114 -6.11 -3.60 -6.95
N SER A 115 -6.54 -2.79 -5.97
CA SER A 115 -5.90 -2.61 -4.66
C SER A 115 -6.28 -3.74 -3.69
N SER A 116 -6.09 -4.99 -4.13
CA SER A 116 -6.54 -6.21 -3.45
C SER A 116 -5.90 -6.36 -2.07
N GLY A 117 -4.58 -6.34 -2.01
CA GLY A 117 -3.84 -6.46 -0.76
C GLY A 117 -4.03 -5.28 0.17
N SER A 118 -4.26 -4.07 -0.38
CA SER A 118 -4.51 -2.88 0.43
C SER A 118 -5.78 -3.04 1.27
N ALA A 119 -6.89 -3.42 0.65
CA ALA A 119 -8.13 -3.65 1.39
C ALA A 119 -8.04 -4.88 2.31
N ALA A 120 -7.46 -5.98 1.81
CA ALA A 120 -7.33 -7.22 2.58
C ALA A 120 -6.43 -7.05 3.81
N SER A 121 -5.35 -6.26 3.74
CA SER A 121 -4.47 -6.00 4.88
C SER A 121 -5.17 -5.21 5.98
N VAL A 122 -5.99 -4.24 5.63
CA VAL A 122 -6.79 -3.46 6.60
C VAL A 122 -7.87 -4.33 7.21
N ALA A 123 -8.63 -5.07 6.41
CA ALA A 123 -9.69 -5.96 6.89
C ALA A 123 -9.17 -7.09 7.80
N SER A 124 -7.91 -7.50 7.63
CA SER A 124 -7.26 -8.51 8.49
C SER A 124 -6.52 -7.91 9.68
N PHE A 125 -6.66 -6.61 9.94
CA PHE A 125 -5.96 -5.89 11.02
C PHE A 125 -4.42 -5.98 10.93
N MET A 126 -3.88 -6.22 9.74
CA MET A 126 -2.43 -6.24 9.49
C MET A 126 -1.86 -4.83 9.35
N ALA A 127 -2.67 -3.88 8.91
CA ALA A 127 -2.34 -2.45 8.82
C ALA A 127 -3.57 -1.61 9.19
N PRO A 128 -3.43 -0.49 9.93
CA PRO A 128 -4.55 0.39 10.25
C PRO A 128 -5.03 1.21 9.04
N ILE A 129 -4.13 1.46 8.10
CA ILE A 129 -4.40 2.21 6.87
C ILE A 129 -3.53 1.68 5.73
N SER A 130 -4.05 1.74 4.51
CA SER A 130 -3.31 1.35 3.32
C SER A 130 -3.63 2.27 2.14
N LEU A 131 -2.59 2.70 1.43
CA LEU A 131 -2.76 3.42 0.17
C LEU A 131 -3.13 2.43 -0.96
N GLY A 132 -4.11 2.82 -1.74
CA GLY A 132 -4.52 2.18 -2.98
C GLY A 132 -4.47 3.15 -4.15
N SER A 133 -4.89 2.70 -5.32
CA SER A 133 -5.11 3.54 -6.49
C SER A 133 -6.39 3.13 -7.19
N GLN A 134 -7.03 4.08 -7.84
CA GLN A 134 -8.27 3.83 -8.57
C GLN A 134 -8.28 4.54 -9.91
N THR A 135 -8.54 3.77 -10.96
CA THR A 135 -8.90 4.28 -12.30
C THR A 135 -10.42 4.22 -12.46
N GLY A 136 -11.00 3.03 -12.37
CA GLY A 136 -12.46 2.82 -12.40
C GLY A 136 -13.05 2.62 -10.99
N GLY A 137 -12.69 1.52 -10.33
CA GLY A 137 -13.23 1.15 -9.01
C GLY A 137 -12.20 0.56 -8.04
N SER A 138 -10.90 0.72 -8.33
CA SER A 138 -9.85 -0.09 -7.70
C SER A 138 -9.48 0.26 -6.25
N VAL A 139 -10.13 1.24 -5.64
CA VAL A 139 -10.12 1.49 -4.18
C VAL A 139 -11.47 1.12 -3.58
N ILE A 140 -12.53 1.67 -4.11
CA ILE A 140 -13.89 1.52 -3.54
C ILE A 140 -14.39 0.08 -3.64
N ARG A 141 -14.12 -0.61 -4.76
CA ARG A 141 -14.54 -2.01 -4.96
C ARG A 141 -13.90 -2.97 -3.96
N PRO A 142 -12.56 -3.07 -3.83
CA PRO A 142 -11.97 -3.97 -2.84
C PRO A 142 -12.30 -3.54 -1.40
N ALA A 143 -12.44 -2.27 -1.10
CA ALA A 143 -12.89 -1.80 0.20
C ALA A 143 -14.30 -2.33 0.54
N SER A 144 -15.23 -2.23 -0.41
CA SER A 144 -16.59 -2.77 -0.27
C SER A 144 -16.58 -4.30 -0.08
N TYR A 145 -15.77 -5.04 -0.86
CA TYR A 145 -15.70 -6.50 -0.79
C TYR A 145 -15.08 -6.98 0.53
N CYS A 146 -14.17 -6.22 1.10
CA CYS A 146 -13.49 -6.55 2.37
C CYS A 146 -14.13 -5.90 3.60
N GLY A 147 -15.22 -5.13 3.44
CA GLY A 147 -15.93 -4.51 4.56
C GLY A 147 -15.14 -3.42 5.28
N VAL A 148 -14.30 -2.67 4.56
CA VAL A 148 -13.50 -1.55 5.11
C VAL A 148 -13.91 -0.23 4.47
N VAL A 149 -13.55 0.88 5.11
CA VAL A 149 -13.77 2.22 4.54
C VAL A 149 -12.83 2.44 3.35
N GLY A 150 -13.40 2.69 2.18
CA GLY A 150 -12.66 3.12 0.99
C GLY A 150 -12.89 4.60 0.73
N TYR A 151 -11.81 5.35 0.56
CA TYR A 151 -11.87 6.77 0.26
C TYR A 151 -11.11 7.07 -1.04
N LYS A 152 -11.78 7.71 -1.96
CA LYS A 152 -11.22 8.22 -3.21
C LYS A 152 -11.38 9.75 -3.21
N PRO A 153 -10.30 10.50 -3.03
CA PRO A 153 -10.36 11.96 -2.99
C PRO A 153 -10.70 12.56 -4.37
N THR A 154 -10.84 13.88 -4.42
CA THR A 154 -10.96 14.62 -5.67
C THR A 154 -9.72 14.38 -6.55
N TYR A 155 -9.95 14.29 -7.87
CA TYR A 155 -8.87 14.13 -8.84
C TYR A 155 -7.79 15.21 -8.69
N GLY A 156 -6.53 14.80 -8.65
CA GLY A 156 -5.38 15.68 -8.52
C GLY A 156 -5.09 16.19 -7.10
N LEU A 157 -5.90 15.83 -6.09
CA LEU A 157 -5.63 16.22 -4.71
C LEU A 157 -4.37 15.52 -4.15
N ILE A 158 -4.17 14.26 -4.51
CA ILE A 158 -2.95 13.50 -4.16
C ILE A 158 -2.13 13.31 -5.42
N SER A 159 -0.83 13.57 -5.32
CA SER A 159 0.11 13.42 -6.42
C SER A 159 0.23 11.98 -6.90
N ARG A 160 0.38 11.82 -8.22
CA ARG A 160 0.59 10.55 -8.90
C ARG A 160 2.01 10.39 -9.44
N ASN A 161 2.94 11.24 -9.01
CA ASN A 161 4.33 11.16 -9.42
C ASN A 161 4.96 9.85 -8.92
N ASN A 162 5.71 9.18 -9.80
CA ASN A 162 6.36 7.88 -9.55
C ASN A 162 5.39 6.77 -9.11
N ILE A 163 4.16 6.79 -9.64
CA ILE A 163 3.18 5.72 -9.53
C ILE A 163 2.93 5.15 -10.92
N LEU A 164 2.77 3.83 -11.02
CA LEU A 164 2.38 3.21 -12.29
C LEU A 164 1.08 3.84 -12.80
N ARG A 165 1.10 4.33 -14.03
CA ARG A 165 -0.07 4.95 -14.68
C ARG A 165 -0.82 3.93 -15.51
N THR A 166 -2.14 3.89 -15.33
CA THR A 166 -3.09 3.13 -16.14
C THR A 166 -3.87 4.05 -17.07
N SER A 167 -4.35 5.17 -16.54
CA SER A 167 -5.05 6.21 -17.31
C SER A 167 -4.61 7.60 -16.84
N TYR A 168 -4.24 8.44 -17.79
CA TYR A 168 -3.79 9.80 -17.48
C TYR A 168 -4.86 10.67 -16.83
N SER A 169 -6.12 10.52 -17.25
CA SER A 169 -7.24 11.38 -16.81
C SER A 169 -8.09 10.78 -15.70
N LEU A 170 -7.93 9.48 -15.38
CA LEU A 170 -8.81 8.80 -14.44
C LEU A 170 -8.13 8.29 -13.18
N ASP A 171 -6.79 8.14 -13.18
CA ASP A 171 -6.08 7.58 -12.04
C ASP A 171 -6.13 8.50 -10.82
N HIS A 172 -6.44 7.91 -9.65
CA HIS A 172 -6.43 8.53 -8.33
C HIS A 172 -5.56 7.73 -7.36
N VAL A 173 -5.12 8.36 -6.28
CA VAL A 173 -4.54 7.73 -5.10
C VAL A 173 -5.55 7.77 -3.98
#